data_c8f6d308d48a7099a42baf0b1107b2a2
#
_entry.id   c8f6d308d48a7099a42baf0b1107b2a2
#
_cell.length_a   1.000
_cell.length_b   1.000
_cell.length_c   1.000
_cell.angle_alpha   90.00
_cell.angle_beta   90.00
_cell.angle_gamma   90.00
#
_symmetry.space_group_name_H-M   'P 1'
#
loop_
_entity.id
_entity.type
_entity.pdbx_description
1 polymer ?
#
loop_
_entity_poly.entity_id
_entity_poly.type
_entity_poly.pdbx_seq_one_letter_code
_entity_poly.pdbx_strand_id
1 'polypeptide(L)'
;MTARRDFLLSTTALAASALAPGLAHSATFPTRTIKYICPWPAGGATDVVMRVLAESAGKILNTSVIIENKPGASGVLGGAELVNAKPDGYTLAQLPISVFRVPHMQKTTFDTLNDFTWIICLTGYTFGLVVPIDSPIKSIKELVAWAKENPNKFTYGTPGAGSSPHLAIEEFAQKAGIQLSHIPFKGGAQNLQAVLGGHTMAMSDSTSWGQLVDAGKLRLLATYGSQRTKRWSSVATLNELGYETVSDSPFGVCGPKNMDPAVVKILHDAFQKTLKDPAVIAIFAQFDQPIIEMNTAQYTKYAKETFVAERKTIERLGMLNKD
;
A
#
# COMPACT_ATOMS: atom_id res chain seq x y z
N MET A 1 -75.74 42.51 12.30
CA MET A 1 -74.30 42.92 12.41
C MET A 1 -73.46 41.82 13.04
N THR A 2 -73.55 40.56 12.55
CA THR A 2 -72.85 39.41 13.15
C THR A 2 -72.15 38.49 12.15
N ALA A 3 -71.99 38.89 10.88
CA ALA A 3 -71.41 38.06 9.84
C ALA A 3 -69.96 38.41 9.42
N ARG A 4 -69.30 39.37 10.10
CA ARG A 4 -67.95 39.81 9.76
C ARG A 4 -66.82 39.33 10.72
N ARG A 5 -67.21 38.70 11.83
CA ARG A 5 -66.23 38.30 12.88
C ARG A 5 -65.77 36.87 12.75
N ASP A 6 -66.48 35.99 12.05
CA ASP A 6 -66.15 34.57 11.92
C ASP A 6 -65.27 34.28 10.73
N PHE A 7 -65.08 35.26 9.83
CA PHE A 7 -64.20 35.07 8.64
C PHE A 7 -62.66 35.35 8.87
N LEU A 8 -62.37 36.01 10.01
CA LEU A 8 -60.99 36.34 10.36
C LEU A 8 -60.30 35.32 11.26
N LEU A 9 -61.01 34.33 11.79
CA LEU A 9 -60.49 33.28 12.65
C LEU A 9 -60.15 31.98 11.88
N SER A 10 -60.60 31.85 10.63
CA SER A 10 -60.39 30.65 9.82
C SER A 10 -59.15 30.71 8.94
N THR A 11 -58.45 31.87 8.79
CA THR A 11 -57.29 32.06 7.91
C THR A 11 -55.95 31.95 8.65
N THR A 12 -55.93 31.87 9.99
CA THR A 12 -54.69 31.77 10.76
C THR A 12 -54.29 30.34 11.10
N ALA A 13 -55.14 29.34 10.83
CA ALA A 13 -54.83 27.92 11.11
C ALA A 13 -54.11 27.18 9.95
N LEU A 14 -54.07 27.77 8.75
CA LEU A 14 -53.44 27.13 7.56
C LEU A 14 -52.00 27.53 7.30
N ALA A 15 -51.45 28.53 8.02
CA ALA A 15 -50.08 29.00 7.82
C ALA A 15 -49.05 28.39 8.77
N ALA A 16 -49.44 27.56 9.73
CA ALA A 16 -48.56 26.96 10.72
C ALA A 16 -48.05 25.55 10.33
N SER A 17 -48.50 24.97 9.21
CA SER A 17 -48.11 23.61 8.79
C SER A 17 -46.93 23.55 7.80
N ALA A 18 -46.31 24.69 7.43
CA ALA A 18 -45.29 24.77 6.38
C ALA A 18 -43.83 24.88 6.89
N LEU A 19 -43.61 24.81 8.21
CA LEU A 19 -42.29 24.87 8.82
C LEU A 19 -42.01 23.64 9.71
N ALA A 20 -42.33 22.44 9.22
CA ALA A 20 -41.62 21.26 9.67
C ALA A 20 -40.24 21.31 9.00
N PRO A 21 -39.13 21.48 9.73
CA PRO A 21 -37.84 21.22 9.13
C PRO A 21 -37.88 19.75 8.69
N GLY A 22 -37.90 19.55 7.37
CA GLY A 22 -37.73 18.20 6.83
C GLY A 22 -36.54 17.60 7.53
N LEU A 23 -36.78 16.54 8.30
CA LEU A 23 -35.69 15.66 8.76
C LEU A 23 -35.00 15.20 7.47
N ALA A 24 -33.99 15.97 7.05
CA ALA A 24 -33.07 15.50 6.05
C ALA A 24 -32.55 14.18 6.61
N HIS A 25 -33.12 13.08 6.13
CA HIS A 25 -32.49 11.78 6.30
C HIS A 25 -31.10 11.94 5.71
N SER A 26 -30.14 12.19 6.56
CA SER A 26 -28.74 12.05 6.21
C SER A 26 -28.63 10.64 5.62
N ALA A 27 -28.52 10.57 4.29
CA ALA A 27 -28.40 9.30 3.60
C ALA A 27 -27.27 8.55 4.28
N THR A 28 -27.59 7.40 4.88
CA THR A 28 -26.62 6.63 5.66
C THR A 28 -25.49 6.19 4.72
N PHE A 29 -24.27 6.71 4.97
CA PHE A 29 -23.07 6.27 4.23
C PHE A 29 -22.84 4.77 4.44
N PRO A 30 -22.49 4.03 3.38
CA PRO A 30 -22.39 4.41 1.96
C PRO A 30 -23.71 4.15 1.20
N THR A 31 -24.02 4.99 0.19
CA THR A 31 -25.19 4.84 -0.68
C THR A 31 -24.86 4.52 -2.14
N ARG A 32 -23.58 4.48 -2.48
CA ARG A 32 -23.08 4.20 -3.84
C ARG A 32 -21.72 3.50 -3.79
N THR A 33 -21.28 3.01 -4.93
CA THR A 33 -19.99 2.32 -5.08
C THR A 33 -18.83 3.16 -4.56
N ILE A 34 -17.93 2.52 -3.81
CA ILE A 34 -16.67 3.07 -3.31
C ILE A 34 -15.56 2.66 -4.27
N LYS A 35 -14.73 3.61 -4.69
CA LYS A 35 -13.51 3.38 -5.45
C LYS A 35 -12.34 3.19 -4.48
N TYR A 36 -11.55 2.12 -4.67
CA TYR A 36 -10.35 1.87 -3.89
C TYR A 36 -9.15 1.75 -4.85
N ILE A 37 -8.29 2.77 -4.84
CA ILE A 37 -7.17 2.90 -5.76
C ILE A 37 -6.05 1.95 -5.34
N CYS A 38 -5.66 1.07 -6.27
CA CYS A 38 -4.47 0.23 -6.17
C CYS A 38 -3.31 0.92 -6.87
N PRO A 39 -2.17 1.18 -6.20
CA PRO A 39 -1.03 1.89 -6.79
C PRO A 39 -0.19 1.03 -7.75
N TRP A 40 -0.57 -0.22 -7.98
CA TRP A 40 0.17 -1.19 -8.76
C TRP A 40 -0.66 -1.76 -9.93
N PRO A 41 0.00 -2.33 -10.96
CA PRO A 41 -0.70 -2.95 -12.08
C PRO A 41 -1.61 -4.09 -11.65
N ALA A 42 -2.67 -4.33 -12.42
CA ALA A 42 -3.55 -5.48 -12.24
C ALA A 42 -2.76 -6.80 -12.36
N GLY A 43 -3.19 -7.80 -11.58
CA GLY A 43 -2.57 -9.14 -11.53
C GLY A 43 -1.32 -9.25 -10.66
N GLY A 44 -0.82 -8.16 -10.10
CA GLY A 44 0.24 -8.19 -9.07
C GLY A 44 -0.29 -8.61 -7.70
N ALA A 45 0.60 -8.99 -6.77
CA ALA A 45 0.22 -9.45 -5.43
C ALA A 45 -0.72 -8.46 -4.70
N THR A 46 -0.42 -7.17 -4.74
CA THR A 46 -1.24 -6.12 -4.12
C THR A 46 -2.64 -6.05 -4.73
N ASP A 47 -2.75 -6.08 -6.05
CA ASP A 47 -4.04 -6.04 -6.74
C ASP A 47 -4.93 -7.22 -6.35
N VAL A 48 -4.37 -8.43 -6.33
CA VAL A 48 -5.09 -9.65 -5.95
C VAL A 48 -5.58 -9.56 -4.50
N VAL A 49 -4.72 -9.14 -3.58
CA VAL A 49 -5.09 -8.96 -2.16
C VAL A 49 -6.15 -7.87 -2.00
N MET A 50 -6.01 -6.73 -2.67
CA MET A 50 -6.99 -5.64 -2.60
C MET A 50 -8.36 -6.05 -3.12
N ARG A 51 -8.45 -6.89 -4.15
CA ARG A 51 -9.74 -7.37 -4.66
C ARG A 51 -10.48 -8.25 -3.64
N VAL A 52 -9.77 -9.13 -2.93
CA VAL A 52 -10.37 -9.95 -1.87
C VAL A 52 -10.80 -9.07 -0.68
N LEU A 53 -9.98 -8.10 -0.27
CA LEU A 53 -10.34 -7.12 0.76
C LEU A 53 -11.57 -6.28 0.35
N ALA A 54 -11.60 -5.80 -0.89
CA ALA A 54 -12.69 -4.99 -1.43
C ALA A 54 -14.01 -5.77 -1.47
N GLU A 55 -13.98 -7.03 -1.88
CA GLU A 55 -15.16 -7.91 -1.88
C GLU A 55 -15.69 -8.12 -0.45
N SER A 56 -14.81 -8.46 0.48
CA SER A 56 -15.17 -8.65 1.88
C SER A 56 -15.72 -7.37 2.52
N ALA A 57 -15.04 -6.23 2.33
CA ALA A 57 -15.51 -4.92 2.83
C ALA A 57 -16.85 -4.51 2.20
N GLY A 58 -17.02 -4.79 0.91
CA GLY A 58 -18.28 -4.51 0.19
C GLY A 58 -19.48 -5.26 0.78
N LYS A 59 -19.32 -6.53 1.14
CA LYS A 59 -20.35 -7.32 1.84
C LYS A 59 -20.71 -6.69 3.20
N ILE A 60 -19.72 -6.24 3.96
CA ILE A 60 -19.92 -5.62 5.28
C ILE A 60 -20.60 -4.26 5.16
N LEU A 61 -20.22 -3.47 4.15
CA LEU A 61 -20.77 -2.13 3.90
C LEU A 61 -22.09 -2.16 3.12
N ASN A 62 -22.54 -3.33 2.68
CA ASN A 62 -23.70 -3.50 1.79
C ASN A 62 -23.64 -2.59 0.55
N THR A 63 -22.45 -2.44 -0.03
CA THR A 63 -22.18 -1.67 -1.26
C THR A 63 -21.00 -2.25 -2.02
N SER A 64 -20.85 -1.93 -3.30
CA SER A 64 -19.70 -2.36 -4.06
C SER A 64 -18.46 -1.54 -3.70
N VAL A 65 -17.32 -2.21 -3.45
CA VAL A 65 -15.99 -1.60 -3.40
C VAL A 65 -15.22 -2.10 -4.62
N ILE A 66 -14.85 -1.19 -5.52
CA ILE A 66 -14.19 -1.54 -6.78
C ILE A 66 -12.73 -1.11 -6.77
N ILE A 67 -11.85 -1.94 -7.33
CA ILE A 67 -10.43 -1.64 -7.45
C ILE A 67 -10.18 -0.90 -8.77
N GLU A 68 -9.51 0.25 -8.66
CA GLU A 68 -9.00 1.01 -9.80
C GLU A 68 -7.46 1.03 -9.74
N ASN A 69 -6.79 0.42 -10.71
CA ASN A 69 -5.33 0.37 -10.75
C ASN A 69 -4.75 1.66 -11.34
N LYS A 70 -3.87 2.34 -10.58
CA LYS A 70 -3.14 3.56 -10.97
C LYS A 70 -1.63 3.37 -10.78
N PRO A 71 -1.02 2.51 -11.61
CA PRO A 71 0.40 2.21 -11.48
C PRO A 71 1.29 3.33 -12.00
N GLY A 72 2.48 3.45 -11.42
CA GLY A 72 3.53 4.36 -11.88
C GLY A 72 4.14 5.18 -10.76
N ALA A 73 5.28 5.82 -11.05
CA ALA A 73 6.05 6.62 -10.11
C ALA A 73 6.24 5.92 -8.75
N SER A 74 6.58 4.64 -8.75
CA SER A 74 6.76 3.80 -7.54
C SER A 74 5.52 3.71 -6.64
N GLY A 75 4.31 3.84 -7.22
CA GLY A 75 3.04 3.74 -6.52
C GLY A 75 2.50 5.05 -5.94
N VAL A 76 3.16 6.19 -6.14
CA VAL A 76 2.69 7.47 -5.56
C VAL A 76 1.57 8.15 -6.36
N LEU A 77 1.26 7.67 -7.57
CA LEU A 77 0.16 8.25 -8.37
C LEU A 77 -1.20 8.12 -7.70
N GLY A 78 -1.42 7.04 -6.91
CA GLY A 78 -2.63 6.90 -6.11
C GLY A 78 -2.80 8.01 -5.08
N GLY A 79 -1.71 8.45 -4.44
CA GLY A 79 -1.70 9.59 -3.54
C GLY A 79 -2.01 10.91 -4.25
N ALA A 80 -1.39 11.15 -5.41
CA ALA A 80 -1.64 12.33 -6.22
C ALA A 80 -3.11 12.45 -6.67
N GLU A 81 -3.77 11.33 -6.98
CA GLU A 81 -5.19 11.31 -7.31
C GLU A 81 -6.07 11.55 -6.08
N LEU A 82 -5.70 10.97 -4.94
CA LEU A 82 -6.46 11.08 -3.71
C LEU A 82 -6.56 12.52 -3.19
N VAL A 83 -5.50 13.33 -3.37
CA VAL A 83 -5.49 14.76 -2.99
C VAL A 83 -6.63 15.54 -3.66
N ASN A 84 -6.99 15.18 -4.88
CA ASN A 84 -8.06 15.85 -5.66
C ASN A 84 -9.44 15.25 -5.42
N ALA A 85 -9.55 14.18 -4.63
CA ALA A 85 -10.81 13.51 -4.36
C ALA A 85 -11.63 14.26 -3.29
N LYS A 86 -12.97 14.13 -3.36
CA LYS A 86 -13.85 14.66 -2.32
C LYS A 86 -13.68 13.85 -1.03
N PRO A 87 -13.71 14.50 0.17
CA PRO A 87 -13.54 13.83 1.45
C PRO A 87 -14.83 13.14 1.94
N ASP A 88 -15.56 12.53 1.02
CA ASP A 88 -16.89 11.93 1.25
C ASP A 88 -16.87 10.40 1.46
N GLY A 89 -15.69 9.79 1.48
CA GLY A 89 -15.50 8.36 1.72
C GLY A 89 -15.66 7.46 0.49
N TYR A 90 -15.96 8.01 -0.68
CA TYR A 90 -16.18 7.22 -1.90
C TYR A 90 -14.94 7.05 -2.78
N THR A 91 -13.84 7.70 -2.44
CA THR A 91 -12.53 7.47 -3.05
C THR A 91 -11.50 7.19 -1.97
N LEU A 92 -10.96 6.00 -1.99
CA LEU A 92 -9.94 5.51 -1.07
C LEU A 92 -8.70 5.11 -1.86
N ALA A 93 -7.54 5.00 -1.22
CA ALA A 93 -6.32 4.51 -1.82
C ALA A 93 -5.52 3.63 -0.84
N GLN A 94 -4.81 2.65 -1.36
CA GLN A 94 -3.66 2.06 -0.70
C GLN A 94 -2.47 2.96 -0.99
N LEU A 95 -1.80 3.43 0.05
CA LEU A 95 -0.61 4.26 -0.04
C LEU A 95 0.61 3.46 0.42
N PRO A 96 1.52 3.10 -0.51
CA PRO A 96 2.74 2.37 -0.16
C PRO A 96 3.76 3.28 0.51
N ILE A 97 4.81 2.70 1.10
CA ILE A 97 5.86 3.45 1.80
C ILE A 97 6.56 4.51 0.94
N SER A 98 6.53 4.36 -0.37
CA SER A 98 7.08 5.34 -1.31
C SER A 98 6.44 6.73 -1.18
N VAL A 99 5.19 6.84 -0.67
CA VAL A 99 4.59 8.16 -0.40
C VAL A 99 5.29 8.91 0.72
N PHE A 100 6.04 8.21 1.59
CA PHE A 100 6.87 8.82 2.64
C PHE A 100 8.30 9.11 2.17
N ARG A 101 8.74 8.51 1.05
CA ARG A 101 10.12 8.57 0.53
C ARG A 101 10.27 9.55 -0.61
N VAL A 102 9.40 9.43 -1.62
CA VAL A 102 9.48 10.19 -2.87
C VAL A 102 9.49 11.71 -2.65
N PRO A 103 8.72 12.29 -1.69
CA PRO A 103 8.81 13.73 -1.39
C PRO A 103 10.20 14.21 -0.93
N HIS A 104 11.04 13.32 -0.40
CA HIS A 104 12.43 13.64 -0.05
C HIS A 104 13.39 13.50 -1.24
N MET A 105 12.99 12.77 -2.27
CA MET A 105 13.82 12.49 -3.45
C MET A 105 13.53 13.42 -4.62
N GLN A 106 12.29 13.89 -4.73
CA GLN A 106 11.83 14.76 -5.81
C GLN A 106 10.56 15.51 -5.42
N LYS A 107 10.23 16.55 -6.15
CA LYS A 107 8.98 17.31 -5.96
C LYS A 107 7.76 16.44 -6.22
N THR A 108 6.77 16.50 -5.32
CA THR A 108 5.48 15.79 -5.44
C THR A 108 4.32 16.79 -5.50
N THR A 109 3.15 16.31 -5.94
CA THR A 109 1.90 17.09 -5.98
C THR A 109 1.06 16.91 -4.72
N PHE A 110 1.59 16.24 -3.70
CA PHE A 110 0.94 15.98 -2.42
C PHE A 110 1.89 16.21 -1.25
N ASP A 111 1.33 16.54 -0.11
CA ASP A 111 1.98 16.54 1.21
C ASP A 111 1.57 15.29 1.98
N THR A 112 2.52 14.40 2.23
CA THR A 112 2.29 13.13 2.91
C THR A 112 1.65 13.29 4.29
N LEU A 113 1.98 14.35 5.02
CA LEU A 113 1.51 14.55 6.39
C LEU A 113 0.15 15.24 6.48
N ASN A 114 -0.19 16.07 5.47
CA ASN A 114 -1.33 16.99 5.56
C ASN A 114 -2.47 16.68 4.56
N ASP A 115 -2.22 15.87 3.52
CA ASP A 115 -3.22 15.67 2.46
C ASP A 115 -4.01 14.37 2.57
N PHE A 116 -3.71 13.49 3.57
CA PHE A 116 -4.34 12.19 3.70
C PHE A 116 -4.98 11.97 5.06
N THR A 117 -6.09 11.21 5.05
CA THR A 117 -6.69 10.61 6.23
C THR A 117 -6.29 9.14 6.29
N TRP A 118 -5.52 8.76 7.30
CA TRP A 118 -5.05 7.40 7.54
C TRP A 118 -6.13 6.62 8.28
N ILE A 119 -6.91 5.78 7.57
CA ILE A 119 -8.11 5.15 8.11
C ILE A 119 -7.75 3.92 8.95
N ILE A 120 -7.09 2.94 8.34
CA ILE A 120 -6.66 1.69 9.01
C ILE A 120 -5.49 1.09 8.24
N CYS A 121 -4.49 0.56 8.94
CA CYS A 121 -3.51 -0.37 8.37
C CYS A 121 -3.98 -1.80 8.68
N LEU A 122 -3.90 -2.70 7.70
CA LEU A 122 -4.42 -4.06 7.80
C LEU A 122 -3.30 -5.10 7.82
N THR A 123 -2.27 -4.87 7.02
CA THR A 123 -1.18 -5.82 6.81
C THR A 123 0.09 -5.09 6.40
N GLY A 124 1.17 -5.82 6.24
CA GLY A 124 2.42 -5.36 5.63
C GLY A 124 2.80 -6.26 4.46
N TYR A 125 3.96 -6.02 3.90
CA TYR A 125 4.49 -6.82 2.81
C TYR A 125 5.66 -7.68 3.31
N THR A 126 5.75 -8.88 2.77
CA THR A 126 6.99 -9.65 2.78
C THR A 126 7.75 -9.35 1.48
N PHE A 127 8.99 -8.94 1.59
CA PHE A 127 9.87 -8.67 0.46
C PHE A 127 11.02 -9.67 0.43
N GLY A 128 11.57 -9.92 -0.77
CA GLY A 128 12.71 -10.81 -0.92
C GLY A 128 13.43 -10.64 -2.25
N LEU A 129 14.64 -11.20 -2.33
CA LEU A 129 15.46 -11.30 -3.53
C LEU A 129 15.38 -12.71 -4.07
N VAL A 130 14.89 -12.86 -5.29
CA VAL A 130 14.83 -14.14 -6.00
C VAL A 130 15.66 -14.10 -7.28
N VAL A 131 16.18 -15.27 -7.64
CA VAL A 131 16.87 -15.52 -8.91
C VAL A 131 16.25 -16.73 -9.61
N PRO A 132 16.42 -16.92 -10.94
CA PRO A 132 16.06 -18.16 -11.61
C PRO A 132 16.71 -19.36 -10.94
N ILE A 133 16.03 -20.51 -10.96
CA ILE A 133 16.52 -21.72 -10.27
C ILE A 133 17.87 -22.21 -10.80
N ASP A 134 18.11 -21.99 -12.10
CA ASP A 134 19.35 -22.32 -12.81
C ASP A 134 20.43 -21.26 -12.69
N SER A 135 20.18 -20.16 -11.99
CA SER A 135 21.19 -19.13 -11.70
C SER A 135 22.44 -19.74 -11.05
N PRO A 136 23.64 -19.36 -11.47
CA PRO A 136 24.89 -19.77 -10.82
C PRO A 136 25.00 -19.24 -9.39
N ILE A 137 24.23 -18.18 -9.04
CA ILE A 137 24.20 -17.55 -7.72
C ILE A 137 23.10 -18.22 -6.90
N LYS A 138 23.48 -18.93 -5.83
CA LYS A 138 22.59 -19.75 -5.01
C LYS A 138 22.40 -19.22 -3.59
N SER A 139 23.17 -18.19 -3.20
CA SER A 139 23.13 -17.60 -1.87
C SER A 139 23.54 -16.12 -1.91
N ILE A 140 23.22 -15.38 -0.86
CA ILE A 140 23.68 -13.99 -0.68
C ILE A 140 25.21 -13.92 -0.61
N LYS A 141 25.86 -14.91 0.01
CA LYS A 141 27.32 -14.99 0.07
C LYS A 141 27.94 -15.09 -1.33
N GLU A 142 27.38 -15.93 -2.19
CA GLU A 142 27.83 -16.08 -3.58
C GLU A 142 27.54 -14.82 -4.41
N LEU A 143 26.37 -14.16 -4.19
CA LEU A 143 26.05 -12.89 -4.82
C LEU A 143 27.12 -11.84 -4.49
N VAL A 144 27.47 -11.70 -3.21
CA VAL A 144 28.47 -10.73 -2.76
C VAL A 144 29.86 -11.03 -3.36
N ALA A 145 30.28 -12.29 -3.36
CA ALA A 145 31.55 -12.69 -3.96
C ALA A 145 31.58 -12.36 -5.46
N TRP A 146 30.53 -12.77 -6.19
CA TRP A 146 30.44 -12.54 -7.63
C TRP A 146 30.40 -11.05 -8.00
N ALA A 147 29.63 -10.24 -7.24
CA ALA A 147 29.47 -8.81 -7.50
C ALA A 147 30.76 -8.01 -7.22
N LYS A 148 31.59 -8.45 -6.27
CA LYS A 148 32.91 -7.86 -6.03
C LYS A 148 33.84 -8.02 -7.22
N GLU A 149 33.79 -9.17 -7.90
CA GLU A 149 34.57 -9.45 -9.11
C GLU A 149 33.94 -8.82 -10.36
N ASN A 150 32.65 -8.53 -10.33
CA ASN A 150 31.87 -8.05 -11.47
C ASN A 150 31.01 -6.81 -11.10
N PRO A 151 31.65 -5.67 -10.75
CA PRO A 151 30.91 -4.47 -10.33
C PRO A 151 29.96 -3.99 -11.43
N ASN A 152 28.75 -3.63 -11.03
CA ASN A 152 27.64 -3.17 -11.89
C ASN A 152 27.14 -4.18 -12.95
N LYS A 153 27.56 -5.46 -12.91
CA LYS A 153 27.09 -6.46 -13.88
C LYS A 153 25.87 -7.25 -13.39
N PHE A 154 25.63 -7.32 -12.09
CA PHE A 154 24.46 -7.99 -11.55
C PHE A 154 23.23 -7.07 -11.65
N THR A 155 22.32 -7.41 -12.57
CA THR A 155 21.07 -6.66 -12.77
C THR A 155 19.96 -7.18 -11.88
N TYR A 156 19.22 -6.28 -11.22
CA TYR A 156 18.06 -6.65 -10.44
C TYR A 156 16.87 -5.74 -10.73
N GLY A 157 15.70 -6.33 -10.88
CA GLY A 157 14.45 -5.63 -11.12
C GLY A 157 13.74 -5.26 -9.82
N THR A 158 13.02 -4.13 -9.80
CA THR A 158 12.14 -3.71 -8.70
C THR A 158 10.86 -3.06 -9.24
N PRO A 159 9.81 -2.86 -8.42
CA PRO A 159 8.60 -2.14 -8.85
C PRO A 159 8.78 -0.61 -8.97
N GLY A 160 10.02 -0.12 -8.91
CA GLY A 160 10.34 1.28 -9.16
C GLY A 160 11.36 1.87 -8.16
N ALA A 161 11.96 3.00 -8.53
CA ALA A 161 12.92 3.72 -7.69
C ALA A 161 12.25 4.26 -6.41
N GLY A 162 12.90 4.12 -5.24
CA GLY A 162 12.33 4.51 -3.95
C GLY A 162 11.32 3.51 -3.35
N SER A 163 11.00 2.40 -4.06
CA SER A 163 10.22 1.30 -3.48
C SER A 163 11.00 0.57 -2.38
N SER A 164 10.29 -0.14 -1.48
CA SER A 164 10.94 -0.94 -0.43
C SER A 164 11.96 -1.94 -0.97
N PRO A 165 11.64 -2.73 -2.01
CA PRO A 165 12.61 -3.66 -2.58
C PRO A 165 13.84 -2.98 -3.18
N HIS A 166 13.69 -1.76 -3.73
CA HIS A 166 14.83 -1.00 -4.25
C HIS A 166 15.76 -0.56 -3.12
N LEU A 167 15.23 0.17 -2.13
CA LEU A 167 16.07 0.73 -1.07
C LEU A 167 16.70 -0.37 -0.19
N ALA A 168 16.02 -1.50 0.00
CA ALA A 168 16.59 -2.64 0.71
C ALA A 168 17.84 -3.20 0.00
N ILE A 169 17.81 -3.31 -1.33
CA ILE A 169 18.98 -3.79 -2.08
C ILE A 169 20.08 -2.73 -2.13
N GLU A 170 19.76 -1.45 -2.27
CA GLU A 170 20.76 -0.38 -2.22
C GLU A 170 21.46 -0.32 -0.85
N GLU A 171 20.70 -0.43 0.24
CA GLU A 171 21.26 -0.49 1.59
C GLU A 171 22.13 -1.75 1.81
N PHE A 172 21.65 -2.91 1.36
CA PHE A 172 22.41 -4.15 1.37
C PHE A 172 23.70 -4.02 0.57
N ALA A 173 23.63 -3.50 -0.65
CA ALA A 173 24.79 -3.34 -1.52
C ALA A 173 25.85 -2.40 -0.90
N GLN A 174 25.41 -1.29 -0.30
CA GLN A 174 26.29 -0.37 0.41
C GLN A 174 27.00 -1.06 1.59
N LYS A 175 26.27 -1.81 2.42
CA LYS A 175 26.82 -2.53 3.58
C LYS A 175 27.74 -3.71 3.17
N ALA A 176 27.45 -4.35 2.04
CA ALA A 176 28.26 -5.44 1.49
C ALA A 176 29.49 -4.95 0.72
N GLY A 177 29.59 -3.65 0.43
CA GLY A 177 30.66 -3.05 -0.38
C GLY A 177 30.64 -3.55 -1.82
N ILE A 178 29.45 -3.68 -2.43
CA ILE A 178 29.24 -4.16 -3.81
C ILE A 178 28.44 -3.13 -4.62
N GLN A 179 28.55 -3.24 -5.96
CA GLN A 179 27.80 -2.40 -6.89
C GLN A 179 26.92 -3.27 -7.77
N LEU A 180 25.62 -2.95 -7.79
CA LEU A 180 24.59 -3.67 -8.53
C LEU A 180 23.91 -2.72 -9.52
N SER A 181 23.29 -3.26 -10.58
CA SER A 181 22.57 -2.47 -11.59
C SER A 181 21.07 -2.58 -11.39
N HIS A 182 20.43 -1.50 -10.96
CA HIS A 182 18.99 -1.41 -10.75
C HIS A 182 18.22 -1.22 -12.06
N ILE A 183 17.15 -2.01 -12.26
CA ILE A 183 16.22 -1.90 -13.39
C ILE A 183 14.81 -1.65 -12.82
N PRO A 184 14.27 -0.42 -12.92
CA PRO A 184 12.93 -0.11 -12.42
C PRO A 184 11.84 -0.56 -13.39
N PHE A 185 10.80 -1.22 -12.87
CA PHE A 185 9.56 -1.58 -13.58
C PHE A 185 8.37 -0.80 -13.00
N LYS A 186 7.22 -0.85 -13.68
CA LYS A 186 6.00 -0.20 -13.19
C LYS A 186 5.30 -0.95 -12.05
N GLY A 187 5.76 -2.18 -11.73
CA GLY A 187 5.23 -3.02 -10.65
C GLY A 187 5.65 -4.47 -10.77
N GLY A 188 5.25 -5.29 -9.78
CA GLY A 188 5.71 -6.67 -9.61
C GLY A 188 5.42 -7.60 -10.78
N ALA A 189 4.30 -7.45 -11.49
CA ALA A 189 3.96 -8.31 -12.62
C ALA A 189 4.98 -8.19 -13.77
N GLN A 190 5.38 -6.96 -14.13
CA GLN A 190 6.40 -6.73 -15.17
C GLN A 190 7.79 -7.17 -14.70
N ASN A 191 8.11 -6.92 -13.42
CA ASN A 191 9.37 -7.34 -12.81
C ASN A 191 9.50 -8.88 -12.84
N LEU A 192 8.42 -9.60 -12.53
CA LEU A 192 8.39 -11.06 -12.58
C LEU A 192 8.61 -11.60 -14.01
N GLN A 193 7.97 -10.99 -15.00
CA GLN A 193 8.19 -11.37 -16.40
C GLN A 193 9.64 -11.11 -16.84
N ALA A 194 10.25 -10.03 -16.39
CA ALA A 194 11.62 -9.69 -16.72
C ALA A 194 12.63 -10.73 -16.18
N VAL A 195 12.49 -11.17 -14.93
CA VAL A 195 13.39 -12.20 -14.37
C VAL A 195 13.18 -13.57 -15.01
N LEU A 196 11.91 -13.95 -15.32
CA LEU A 196 11.61 -15.21 -15.99
C LEU A 196 12.08 -15.23 -17.44
N GLY A 197 12.07 -14.07 -18.11
CA GLY A 197 12.57 -13.89 -19.48
C GLY A 197 14.09 -13.67 -19.58
N GLY A 198 14.83 -13.68 -18.46
CA GLY A 198 16.29 -13.46 -18.45
C GLY A 198 16.70 -11.99 -18.73
N HIS A 199 15.76 -11.04 -18.68
CA HIS A 199 16.06 -9.62 -18.87
C HIS A 199 16.70 -8.99 -17.62
N THR A 200 16.52 -9.59 -16.45
CA THR A 200 17.23 -9.29 -15.21
C THR A 200 17.75 -10.57 -14.58
N MET A 201 18.90 -10.49 -13.89
CA MET A 201 19.48 -11.65 -13.19
C MET A 201 18.72 -11.99 -11.91
N ALA A 202 18.06 -11.00 -11.32
CA ALA A 202 17.27 -11.15 -10.10
C ALA A 202 16.03 -10.26 -10.12
N MET A 203 15.09 -10.62 -9.26
CA MET A 203 13.93 -9.80 -8.92
C MET A 203 13.94 -9.51 -7.41
N SER A 204 13.89 -8.25 -7.05
CA SER A 204 13.64 -7.78 -5.69
C SER A 204 12.22 -7.22 -5.62
N ASP A 205 11.31 -7.86 -4.90
CA ASP A 205 9.90 -7.50 -4.89
C ASP A 205 9.15 -8.12 -3.69
N SER A 206 7.86 -7.79 -3.59
CA SER A 206 6.92 -8.52 -2.74
C SER A 206 6.61 -9.91 -3.33
N THR A 207 5.91 -10.72 -2.57
CA THR A 207 5.75 -12.18 -2.75
C THR A 207 4.97 -12.66 -3.98
N SER A 208 4.85 -11.86 -5.03
CA SER A 208 4.35 -12.31 -6.34
C SER A 208 5.16 -13.49 -6.93
N TRP A 209 6.40 -13.63 -6.52
CA TRP A 209 7.32 -14.73 -6.85
C TRP A 209 7.08 -16.02 -6.04
N GLY A 210 6.26 -15.95 -4.96
CA GLY A 210 6.18 -17.02 -3.95
C GLY A 210 5.79 -18.38 -4.49
N GLN A 211 4.77 -18.46 -5.36
CA GLN A 211 4.35 -19.72 -5.98
C GLN A 211 5.43 -20.33 -6.88
N LEU A 212 6.25 -19.48 -7.51
CA LEU A 212 7.35 -19.96 -8.37
C LEU A 212 8.55 -20.44 -7.55
N VAL A 213 8.75 -19.89 -6.37
CA VAL A 213 9.74 -20.41 -5.39
C VAL A 213 9.30 -21.78 -4.90
N ASP A 214 8.03 -21.94 -4.51
CA ASP A 214 7.51 -23.23 -4.06
C ASP A 214 7.51 -24.31 -5.16
N ALA A 215 7.30 -23.88 -6.41
CA ALA A 215 7.36 -24.76 -7.58
C ALA A 215 8.81 -25.05 -8.05
N GLY A 216 9.83 -24.52 -7.35
CA GLY A 216 11.24 -24.71 -7.71
C GLY A 216 11.68 -24.06 -9.03
N LYS A 217 10.96 -23.03 -9.49
CA LYS A 217 11.30 -22.26 -10.71
C LYS A 217 12.17 -21.04 -10.40
N LEU A 218 12.01 -20.48 -9.21
CA LEU A 218 12.84 -19.41 -8.66
C LEU A 218 13.47 -19.87 -7.36
N ARG A 219 14.62 -19.27 -7.00
CA ARG A 219 15.30 -19.44 -5.72
C ARG A 219 15.21 -18.15 -4.93
N LEU A 220 14.65 -18.22 -3.70
CA LEU A 220 14.67 -17.12 -2.75
C LEU A 220 16.04 -17.10 -2.06
N LEU A 221 16.80 -16.02 -2.22
CA LEU A 221 18.13 -15.85 -1.64
C LEU A 221 18.07 -15.29 -0.22
N ALA A 222 17.19 -14.32 0.03
CA ALA A 222 16.93 -13.74 1.34
C ALA A 222 15.60 -12.99 1.35
N THR A 223 15.02 -12.82 2.55
CA THR A 223 13.92 -11.89 2.81
C THR A 223 14.43 -10.65 3.55
N TYR A 224 13.59 -9.59 3.62
CA TYR A 224 14.02 -8.29 4.19
C TYR A 224 13.32 -7.96 5.51
N GLY A 225 12.52 -8.88 6.05
CA GLY A 225 11.88 -8.71 7.35
C GLY A 225 12.86 -8.74 8.51
N SER A 226 12.43 -8.25 9.67
CA SER A 226 13.18 -8.37 10.93
C SER A 226 13.31 -9.81 11.41
N GLN A 227 12.41 -10.69 10.95
CA GLN A 227 12.37 -12.12 11.26
C GLN A 227 12.10 -12.93 9.98
N ARG A 228 12.44 -14.21 10.01
CA ARG A 228 12.10 -15.14 8.93
C ARG A 228 10.60 -15.25 8.75
N THR A 229 10.20 -15.47 7.51
CA THR A 229 8.81 -15.74 7.17
C THR A 229 8.40 -17.15 7.65
N LYS A 230 7.09 -17.33 7.85
CA LYS A 230 6.58 -18.66 8.21
C LYS A 230 6.66 -19.64 7.03
N ARG A 231 6.38 -19.14 5.82
CA ARG A 231 6.31 -19.95 4.60
C ARG A 231 7.68 -20.44 4.14
N TRP A 232 8.70 -19.59 4.22
CA TRP A 232 10.07 -19.90 3.81
C TRP A 232 11.02 -19.81 5.02
N SER A 233 10.70 -20.49 6.10
CA SER A 233 11.43 -20.43 7.38
C SER A 233 12.90 -20.89 7.31
N SER A 234 13.26 -21.65 6.28
CA SER A 234 14.66 -22.04 6.00
C SER A 234 15.49 -20.91 5.38
N VAL A 235 14.86 -19.86 4.82
CA VAL A 235 15.56 -18.75 4.18
C VAL A 235 15.84 -17.67 5.22
N ALA A 236 17.12 -17.28 5.33
CA ALA A 236 17.55 -16.24 6.25
C ALA A 236 17.11 -14.84 5.76
N THR A 237 16.94 -13.92 6.69
CA THR A 237 16.77 -12.49 6.36
C THR A 237 18.13 -11.83 6.09
N LEU A 238 18.12 -10.68 5.37
CA LEU A 238 19.37 -9.89 5.22
C LEU A 238 19.92 -9.46 6.59
N ASN A 239 19.04 -9.21 7.57
CA ASN A 239 19.43 -8.86 8.93
C ASN A 239 20.18 -10.02 9.62
N GLU A 240 19.67 -11.26 9.54
CA GLU A 240 20.33 -12.45 10.09
C GLU A 240 21.67 -12.74 9.42
N LEU A 241 21.82 -12.36 8.14
CA LEU A 241 23.07 -12.50 7.39
C LEU A 241 24.12 -11.41 7.71
N GLY A 242 23.80 -10.52 8.68
CA GLY A 242 24.72 -9.50 9.18
C GLY A 242 24.70 -8.18 8.40
N TYR A 243 23.73 -7.98 7.51
CA TYR A 243 23.63 -6.74 6.73
C TYR A 243 22.74 -5.69 7.38
N GLU A 244 22.13 -5.97 8.56
CA GLU A 244 21.29 -5.03 9.33
C GLU A 244 20.24 -4.29 8.47
N THR A 245 19.75 -4.94 7.42
CA THR A 245 18.78 -4.39 6.50
C THR A 245 17.41 -4.96 6.80
N VAL A 246 16.48 -4.09 7.19
CA VAL A 246 15.07 -4.42 7.41
C VAL A 246 14.23 -3.47 6.57
N SER A 247 13.26 -4.00 5.85
CA SER A 247 12.38 -3.21 4.99
C SER A 247 10.95 -3.66 5.12
N ASP A 248 10.12 -2.73 5.57
CA ASP A 248 8.68 -2.87 5.72
C ASP A 248 7.94 -1.92 4.77
N SER A 249 6.66 -2.15 4.56
CA SER A 249 5.76 -1.22 3.89
C SER A 249 4.34 -1.44 4.43
N PRO A 250 3.62 -0.37 4.77
CA PRO A 250 2.25 -0.50 5.24
C PRO A 250 1.32 -0.86 4.08
N PHE A 251 0.29 -1.62 4.40
CA PHE A 251 -0.80 -1.91 3.49
C PHE A 251 -2.11 -1.63 4.20
N GLY A 252 -2.68 -0.49 3.93
CA GLY A 252 -3.88 -0.01 4.60
C GLY A 252 -4.78 0.77 3.67
N VAL A 253 -5.78 1.38 4.27
CA VAL A 253 -6.80 2.19 3.62
C VAL A 253 -6.61 3.64 4.02
N CYS A 254 -6.52 4.52 3.03
CA CYS A 254 -6.39 5.95 3.21
C CYS A 254 -7.46 6.67 2.40
N GLY A 255 -7.87 7.84 2.87
CA GLY A 255 -8.75 8.76 2.17
C GLY A 255 -8.11 10.14 2.00
N PRO A 256 -8.75 11.07 1.28
CA PRO A 256 -8.31 12.45 1.20
C PRO A 256 -8.37 13.13 2.57
N LYS A 257 -7.70 14.27 2.73
CA LYS A 257 -7.75 15.02 3.98
C LYS A 257 -9.18 15.46 4.35
N ASN A 258 -9.39 15.73 5.64
CA ASN A 258 -10.64 16.32 6.16
C ASN A 258 -11.88 15.45 5.94
N MET A 259 -11.76 14.13 5.92
CA MET A 259 -12.92 13.24 5.93
C MET A 259 -13.71 13.39 7.24
N ASP A 260 -15.04 13.27 7.13
CA ASP A 260 -15.93 13.20 8.30
C ASP A 260 -15.51 12.04 9.22
N PRO A 261 -15.24 12.28 10.52
CA PRO A 261 -14.88 11.22 11.46
C PRO A 261 -15.89 10.06 11.53
N ALA A 262 -17.17 10.32 11.32
CA ALA A 262 -18.20 9.27 11.30
C ALA A 262 -18.02 8.34 10.07
N VAL A 263 -17.71 8.92 8.91
CA VAL A 263 -17.39 8.15 7.69
C VAL A 263 -16.09 7.36 7.86
N VAL A 264 -15.06 7.98 8.43
CA VAL A 264 -13.80 7.31 8.76
C VAL A 264 -14.03 6.11 9.67
N LYS A 265 -14.86 6.26 10.71
CA LYS A 265 -15.19 5.17 11.63
C LYS A 265 -15.93 4.02 10.94
N ILE A 266 -16.90 4.31 10.07
CA ILE A 266 -17.64 3.28 9.32
C ILE A 266 -16.66 2.49 8.42
N LEU A 267 -15.79 3.17 7.69
CA LEU A 267 -14.81 2.53 6.85
C LEU A 267 -13.79 1.72 7.67
N HIS A 268 -13.24 2.31 8.74
CA HIS A 268 -12.35 1.62 9.66
C HIS A 268 -12.94 0.30 10.15
N ASP A 269 -14.15 0.35 10.72
CA ASP A 269 -14.80 -0.82 11.31
C ASP A 269 -15.13 -1.90 10.26
N ALA A 270 -15.50 -1.47 9.05
CA ALA A 270 -15.76 -2.39 7.95
C ALA A 270 -14.48 -3.12 7.52
N PHE A 271 -13.40 -2.39 7.26
CA PHE A 271 -12.12 -2.99 6.86
C PHE A 271 -11.48 -3.81 8.00
N GLN A 272 -11.61 -3.39 9.26
CA GLN A 272 -11.17 -4.18 10.41
C GLN A 272 -11.85 -5.55 10.46
N LYS A 273 -13.16 -5.60 10.22
CA LYS A 273 -13.92 -6.86 10.21
C LYS A 273 -13.44 -7.81 9.10
N THR A 274 -12.90 -7.31 7.99
CA THR A 274 -12.36 -8.16 6.92
C THR A 274 -11.22 -9.05 7.40
N LEU A 275 -10.47 -8.65 8.43
CA LEU A 275 -9.38 -9.45 9.02
C LEU A 275 -9.85 -10.79 9.63
N LYS A 276 -11.16 -10.95 9.83
CA LYS A 276 -11.79 -12.19 10.31
C LYS A 276 -12.40 -13.02 9.17
N ASP A 277 -12.41 -12.52 7.95
CA ASP A 277 -12.93 -13.23 6.78
C ASP A 277 -11.94 -14.33 6.37
N PRO A 278 -12.38 -15.62 6.29
CA PRO A 278 -11.52 -16.72 5.88
C PRO A 278 -10.84 -16.49 4.52
N ALA A 279 -11.50 -15.81 3.57
CA ALA A 279 -10.91 -15.51 2.27
C ALA A 279 -9.76 -14.52 2.39
N VAL A 280 -9.89 -13.50 3.28
CA VAL A 280 -8.83 -12.52 3.55
C VAL A 280 -7.67 -13.19 4.27
N ILE A 281 -7.92 -14.05 5.26
CA ILE A 281 -6.88 -14.80 5.95
C ILE A 281 -6.12 -15.69 4.97
N ALA A 282 -6.84 -16.39 4.09
CA ALA A 282 -6.23 -17.26 3.09
C ALA A 282 -5.35 -16.50 2.08
N ILE A 283 -5.81 -15.33 1.59
CA ILE A 283 -5.01 -14.55 0.63
C ILE A 283 -3.78 -13.93 1.30
N PHE A 284 -3.87 -13.49 2.56
CA PHE A 284 -2.71 -13.03 3.32
C PHE A 284 -1.68 -14.14 3.51
N ALA A 285 -2.14 -15.36 3.86
CA ALA A 285 -1.26 -16.51 3.96
C ALA A 285 -0.61 -16.90 2.63
N GLN A 286 -1.37 -16.82 1.52
CA GLN A 286 -0.84 -17.07 0.18
C GLN A 286 0.29 -16.13 -0.21
N PHE A 287 0.22 -14.87 0.20
CA PHE A 287 1.26 -13.87 -0.07
C PHE A 287 2.20 -13.66 1.12
N ASP A 288 2.12 -14.50 2.15
CA ASP A 288 2.92 -14.41 3.39
C ASP A 288 2.92 -12.98 3.97
N GLN A 289 1.74 -12.36 3.97
CA GLN A 289 1.54 -11.02 4.52
C GLN A 289 1.13 -11.12 5.99
N PRO A 290 1.90 -10.54 6.93
CA PRO A 290 1.55 -10.54 8.33
C PRO A 290 0.36 -9.61 8.59
N ILE A 291 -0.55 -9.97 9.49
CA ILE A 291 -1.56 -9.03 9.98
C ILE A 291 -0.86 -7.99 10.86
N ILE A 292 -0.95 -6.72 10.44
CA ILE A 292 -0.41 -5.55 11.16
C ILE A 292 -1.56 -4.58 11.33
N GLU A 293 -2.38 -4.80 12.35
CA GLU A 293 -3.52 -3.94 12.60
C GLU A 293 -3.08 -2.65 13.31
N MET A 294 -3.31 -1.50 12.66
CA MET A 294 -3.20 -0.17 13.26
C MET A 294 -4.51 0.57 13.04
N ASN A 295 -5.16 1.00 14.11
CA ASN A 295 -6.34 1.86 14.02
C ASN A 295 -5.96 3.25 13.48
N THR A 296 -6.95 4.12 13.23
CA THR A 296 -6.77 5.47 12.66
C THR A 296 -5.72 6.29 13.41
N ALA A 297 -5.73 6.29 14.74
CA ALA A 297 -4.78 7.05 15.55
C ALA A 297 -3.35 6.47 15.44
N GLN A 298 -3.23 5.17 15.51
CA GLN A 298 -1.96 4.46 15.39
C GLN A 298 -1.37 4.61 13.97
N TYR A 299 -2.20 4.49 12.95
CA TYR A 299 -1.74 4.62 11.57
C TYR A 299 -1.33 6.07 11.24
N THR A 300 -2.05 7.06 11.76
CA THR A 300 -1.66 8.48 11.66
C THR A 300 -0.32 8.75 12.37
N LYS A 301 -0.11 8.16 13.55
CA LYS A 301 1.16 8.27 14.27
C LYS A 301 2.29 7.61 13.46
N TYR A 302 2.06 6.39 12.99
CA TYR A 302 3.00 5.66 12.14
C TYR A 302 3.40 6.49 10.91
N ALA A 303 2.44 7.13 10.23
CA ALA A 303 2.70 7.95 9.06
C ALA A 303 3.67 9.11 9.37
N LYS A 304 3.47 9.80 10.48
CA LYS A 304 4.34 10.92 10.91
C LYS A 304 5.75 10.45 11.25
N GLU A 305 5.86 9.37 12.02
CA GLU A 305 7.15 8.81 12.44
C GLU A 305 7.93 8.25 11.24
N THR A 306 7.23 7.55 10.34
CA THR A 306 7.81 6.98 9.12
C THR A 306 8.32 8.07 8.19
N PHE A 307 7.58 9.16 7.98
CA PHE A 307 8.03 10.25 7.11
C PHE A 307 9.37 10.83 7.56
N VAL A 308 9.55 11.01 8.87
CA VAL A 308 10.81 11.50 9.45
C VAL A 308 11.93 10.46 9.35
N ALA A 309 11.63 9.19 9.60
CA ALA A 309 12.60 8.11 9.52
C ALA A 309 13.09 7.89 8.09
N GLU A 310 12.17 7.92 7.11
CA GLU A 310 12.51 7.71 5.71
C GLU A 310 13.38 8.82 5.13
N ARG A 311 13.24 10.06 5.60
CA ARG A 311 14.17 11.15 5.22
C ARG A 311 15.63 10.77 5.55
N LYS A 312 15.86 10.24 6.76
CA LYS A 312 17.21 9.83 7.19
C LYS A 312 17.75 8.67 6.32
N THR A 313 16.88 7.74 5.95
CA THR A 313 17.25 6.63 5.04
C THR A 313 17.64 7.14 3.67
N ILE A 314 16.84 8.04 3.08
CA ILE A 314 17.11 8.64 1.77
C ILE A 314 18.41 9.47 1.80
N GLU A 315 18.64 10.22 2.88
CA GLU A 315 19.87 10.99 3.10
C GLU A 315 21.11 10.08 3.16
N ARG A 316 21.06 9.01 3.96
CA ARG A 316 22.15 8.03 4.08
C ARG A 316 22.48 7.35 2.75
N LEU A 317 21.48 7.11 1.91
CA LEU A 317 21.66 6.54 0.58
C LEU A 317 22.10 7.58 -0.49
N GLY A 318 22.24 8.86 -0.11
CA GLY A 318 22.64 9.92 -1.04
C GLY A 318 21.59 10.28 -2.08
N MET A 319 20.30 9.98 -1.80
CA MET A 319 19.17 10.15 -2.72
C MET A 319 18.31 11.37 -2.42
N LEU A 320 18.72 12.24 -1.46
CA LEU A 320 17.99 13.49 -1.18
C LEU A 320 17.95 14.39 -2.42
N ASN A 321 16.78 15.00 -2.62
CA ASN A 321 16.68 16.14 -3.54
C ASN A 321 17.62 17.25 -3.07
N LYS A 322 18.41 17.78 -4.00
CA LYS A 322 19.41 18.84 -3.73
C LYS A 322 18.90 20.24 -4.05
N ASP A 323 17.62 20.36 -4.47
CA ASP A 323 17.00 21.63 -4.84
C ASP A 323 16.14 22.22 -3.71
#